data_0bebe5fe7e8f0f00f65ac3bb31b59160
#
_entry.id   0bebe5fe7e8f0f00f65ac3bb31b59160
#
_cell.length_a   1.000
_cell.length_b   1.000
_cell.length_c   1.000
_cell.angle_alpha   90.00
_cell.angle_beta   90.00
_cell.angle_gamma   90.00
#
_symmetry.space_group_name_H-M   'P 1'
#
loop_
_entity.id
_entity.type
_entity.pdbx_description
1 polymer ?
#
loop_
_entity_poly.entity_id
_entity_poly.type
_entity_poly.pdbx_seq_one_letter_code
_entity_poly.pdbx_strand_id
1 'polypeptide(L)'
;ANNIKMERKHYNQEINMTEALMERINELISHYPEDKRKSALLPVLHEVQDAHDNWLSIELQNKVAEILHIKPIEVYEVVTFYTMFNQRPVGKYMFEFCQTSPCCLNGVENLMDYTCDKLGVKVGEPTADGLFEVRGVECLGACGYAPMMQLGDFYKEHLTEEKIDQIITDCRDNKIILHDK
;
A
#
# COMPACT_ATOMS: atom_id res chain seq x y z
N ALA A 1 -7.18 -24.93 23.43
CA ALA A 1 -6.52 -24.75 22.14
C ALA A 1 -7.57 -24.24 21.16
N ASN A 2 -7.66 -22.90 20.99
CA ASN A 2 -8.52 -22.30 19.99
C ASN A 2 -7.85 -22.50 18.62
N ASN A 3 -8.43 -23.41 17.81
CA ASN A 3 -8.14 -23.48 16.40
C ASN A 3 -8.62 -22.17 15.74
N ILE A 4 -7.72 -21.21 15.56
CA ILE A 4 -7.96 -20.08 14.67
C ILE A 4 -7.95 -20.65 13.25
N LYS A 5 -9.13 -21.02 12.74
CA LYS A 5 -9.33 -21.19 11.30
C LYS A 5 -9.13 -19.81 10.67
N MET A 6 -7.96 -19.54 10.13
CA MET A 6 -7.78 -18.46 9.19
C MET A 6 -8.49 -18.84 7.89
N GLU A 7 -9.78 -18.55 7.83
CA GLU A 7 -10.49 -18.54 6.54
C GLU A 7 -9.95 -17.35 5.75
N ARG A 8 -9.10 -17.61 4.78
CA ARG A 8 -8.69 -16.59 3.81
C ARG A 8 -9.94 -16.19 3.03
N LYS A 9 -10.44 -14.99 3.27
CA LYS A 9 -11.50 -14.42 2.42
C LYS A 9 -10.95 -14.36 1.00
N HIS A 10 -11.63 -14.98 0.07
CA HIS A 10 -11.30 -14.87 -1.35
C HIS A 10 -11.95 -13.59 -1.86
N TYR A 11 -11.13 -12.65 -2.33
CA TYR A 11 -11.60 -11.42 -2.94
C TYR A 11 -11.42 -11.54 -4.45
N ASN A 12 -12.51 -11.35 -5.21
CA ASN A 12 -12.42 -11.28 -6.66
C ASN A 12 -11.91 -9.91 -7.08
N GLN A 13 -10.95 -9.88 -8.00
CA GLN A 13 -10.39 -8.67 -8.59
C GLN A 13 -10.47 -8.79 -10.11
N GLU A 14 -10.92 -7.74 -10.77
CA GLU A 14 -10.86 -7.66 -12.23
C GLU A 14 -9.41 -7.42 -12.65
N ILE A 15 -8.90 -8.28 -13.52
CA ILE A 15 -7.52 -8.19 -14.01
C ILE A 15 -7.54 -7.45 -15.35
N ASN A 16 -7.14 -6.20 -15.34
CA ASN A 16 -7.09 -5.35 -16.51
C ASN A 16 -5.63 -4.97 -16.84
N MET A 17 -4.98 -5.77 -17.70
CA MET A 17 -3.63 -5.51 -18.19
C MET A 17 -3.71 -4.62 -19.44
N THR A 18 -3.96 -3.31 -19.23
CA THR A 18 -4.04 -2.34 -20.33
C THR A 18 -2.75 -2.31 -21.16
N GLU A 19 -2.84 -1.86 -22.40
CA GLU A 19 -1.69 -1.72 -23.30
C GLU A 19 -0.61 -0.81 -22.68
N ALA A 20 -1.00 0.32 -22.10
CA ALA A 20 -0.11 1.25 -21.42
C ALA A 20 0.62 0.60 -20.22
N LEU A 21 -0.10 -0.19 -19.39
CA LEU A 21 0.51 -0.92 -18.29
C LEU A 21 1.50 -1.96 -18.80
N MET A 22 1.17 -2.68 -19.86
CA MET A 22 2.07 -3.67 -20.46
C MET A 22 3.32 -3.03 -21.10
N GLU A 23 3.18 -1.86 -21.72
CA GLU A 23 4.33 -1.09 -22.21
C GLU A 23 5.25 -0.69 -21.05
N ARG A 24 4.69 -0.17 -19.96
CA ARG A 24 5.46 0.19 -18.77
C ARG A 24 6.16 -1.01 -18.13
N ILE A 25 5.48 -2.14 -18.01
CA ILE A 25 6.06 -3.40 -17.50
C ILE A 25 7.24 -3.84 -18.39
N ASN A 26 7.07 -3.80 -19.71
CA ASN A 26 8.13 -4.19 -20.65
C ASN A 26 9.34 -3.24 -20.56
N GLU A 27 9.12 -1.95 -20.37
CA GLU A 27 10.18 -0.97 -20.10
C GLU A 27 10.97 -1.36 -18.85
N LEU A 28 10.29 -1.62 -17.72
CA LEU A 28 10.94 -2.03 -16.47
C LEU A 28 11.74 -3.33 -16.65
N ILE A 29 11.21 -4.30 -17.37
CA ILE A 29 11.91 -5.55 -17.65
C ILE A 29 13.18 -5.29 -18.49
N SER A 30 13.12 -4.35 -19.43
CA SER A 30 14.25 -4.04 -20.32
C SER A 30 15.48 -3.47 -19.61
N HIS A 31 15.34 -2.99 -18.37
CA HIS A 31 16.45 -2.53 -17.56
C HIS A 31 17.34 -3.67 -17.03
N TYR A 32 16.91 -4.92 -17.19
CA TYR A 32 17.63 -6.10 -16.69
C TYR A 32 18.02 -7.04 -17.85
N PRO A 33 19.14 -7.75 -17.74
CA PRO A 33 19.50 -8.80 -18.70
C PRO A 33 18.38 -9.85 -18.83
N GLU A 34 18.26 -10.48 -20.01
CA GLU A 34 17.18 -11.42 -20.30
C GLU A 34 17.14 -12.61 -19.32
N ASP A 35 18.30 -13.10 -18.88
CA ASP A 35 18.44 -14.17 -17.88
C ASP A 35 18.16 -13.69 -16.44
N LYS A 36 17.91 -12.39 -16.22
CA LYS A 36 17.65 -11.74 -14.92
C LYS A 36 16.28 -11.07 -14.82
N ARG A 37 15.32 -11.47 -15.65
CA ARG A 37 13.94 -10.89 -15.63
C ARG A 37 13.29 -10.87 -14.24
N LYS A 38 13.60 -11.84 -13.38
CA LYS A 38 13.13 -11.86 -11.99
C LYS A 38 13.52 -10.60 -11.20
N SER A 39 14.62 -9.92 -11.56
CA SER A 39 15.04 -8.69 -10.87
C SER A 39 14.06 -7.52 -11.08
N ALA A 40 13.20 -7.58 -12.11
CA ALA A 40 12.13 -6.62 -12.33
C ALA A 40 10.88 -6.87 -11.45
N LEU A 41 10.85 -7.92 -10.62
CA LEU A 41 9.65 -8.34 -9.90
C LEU A 41 9.09 -7.23 -9.00
N LEU A 42 9.92 -6.57 -8.16
CA LEU A 42 9.45 -5.52 -7.27
C LEU A 42 8.85 -4.31 -8.03
N PRO A 43 9.58 -3.68 -8.97
CA PRO A 43 9.02 -2.55 -9.70
C PRO A 43 7.79 -2.92 -10.52
N VAL A 44 7.71 -4.12 -11.09
CA VAL A 44 6.51 -4.60 -11.78
C VAL A 44 5.33 -4.77 -10.83
N LEU A 45 5.55 -5.31 -9.62
CA LEU A 45 4.48 -5.45 -8.62
C LEU A 45 3.93 -4.09 -8.17
N HIS A 46 4.77 -3.05 -8.05
CA HIS A 46 4.30 -1.70 -7.75
C HIS A 46 3.37 -1.16 -8.84
N GLU A 47 3.82 -1.18 -10.11
CA GLU A 47 2.99 -0.71 -11.23
C GLU A 47 1.67 -1.47 -11.36
N VAL A 48 1.72 -2.79 -11.15
CA VAL A 48 0.53 -3.64 -11.22
C VAL A 48 -0.41 -3.35 -10.04
N GLN A 49 0.10 -3.18 -8.82
CA GLN A 49 -0.69 -2.84 -7.64
C GLN A 49 -1.39 -1.48 -7.81
N ASP A 50 -0.65 -0.46 -8.26
CA ASP A 50 -1.18 0.88 -8.49
C ASP A 50 -2.30 0.90 -9.54
N ALA A 51 -2.16 0.08 -10.58
CA ALA A 51 -3.17 -0.04 -11.64
C ALA A 51 -4.42 -0.84 -11.24
N HIS A 52 -4.39 -1.54 -10.09
CA HIS A 52 -5.44 -2.45 -9.64
C HIS A 52 -5.92 -2.15 -8.22
N ASP A 53 -6.36 -0.92 -7.98
CA ASP A 53 -6.96 -0.46 -6.71
C ASP A 53 -6.06 -0.70 -5.48
N ASN A 54 -4.75 -0.60 -5.69
CA ASN A 54 -3.71 -0.69 -4.65
C ASN A 54 -3.67 -2.04 -3.90
N TRP A 55 -4.04 -3.16 -4.56
CA TRP A 55 -3.88 -4.49 -3.99
C TRP A 55 -3.67 -5.57 -5.06
N LEU A 56 -3.20 -6.75 -4.67
CA LEU A 56 -2.77 -7.84 -5.55
C LEU A 56 -3.50 -9.14 -5.19
N SER A 57 -4.52 -9.52 -5.95
CA SER A 57 -5.15 -10.85 -5.84
C SER A 57 -4.16 -11.97 -6.21
N ILE A 58 -4.46 -13.21 -5.83
CA ILE A 58 -3.63 -14.37 -6.20
C ILE A 58 -3.59 -14.53 -7.74
N GLU A 59 -4.71 -14.28 -8.39
CA GLU A 59 -4.83 -14.34 -9.85
C GLU A 59 -3.93 -13.31 -10.53
N LEU A 60 -3.87 -12.09 -9.98
CA LEU A 60 -3.00 -11.02 -10.48
C LEU A 60 -1.52 -11.33 -10.24
N GLN A 61 -1.18 -11.90 -9.07
CA GLN A 61 0.17 -12.39 -8.78
C GLN A 61 0.61 -13.49 -9.76
N ASN A 62 -0.29 -14.42 -10.10
CA ASN A 62 -0.04 -15.45 -11.11
C ASN A 62 0.21 -14.82 -12.48
N LYS A 63 -0.55 -13.77 -12.83
CA LYS A 63 -0.36 -13.04 -14.09
C LYS A 63 1.02 -12.36 -14.17
N VAL A 64 1.49 -11.76 -13.07
CA VAL A 64 2.85 -11.21 -12.98
C VAL A 64 3.91 -12.31 -13.16
N ALA A 65 3.70 -13.49 -12.56
CA ALA A 65 4.60 -14.64 -12.74
C ALA A 65 4.71 -15.09 -14.20
N GLU A 66 3.58 -15.16 -14.92
CA GLU A 66 3.55 -15.45 -16.36
C GLU A 66 4.35 -14.44 -17.18
N ILE A 67 4.14 -13.13 -16.94
CA ILE A 67 4.83 -12.05 -17.65
C ILE A 67 6.34 -12.10 -17.43
N LEU A 68 6.78 -12.38 -16.20
CA LEU A 68 8.21 -12.43 -15.86
C LEU A 68 8.86 -13.78 -16.15
N HIS A 69 8.09 -14.80 -16.58
CA HIS A 69 8.55 -16.18 -16.79
C HIS A 69 9.21 -16.80 -15.54
N ILE A 70 8.61 -16.56 -14.37
CA ILE A 70 9.01 -17.14 -13.08
C ILE A 70 7.87 -17.99 -12.48
N LYS A 71 8.16 -18.72 -11.41
CA LYS A 71 7.14 -19.54 -10.75
C LYS A 71 6.21 -18.66 -9.90
N PRO A 72 4.90 -18.93 -9.84
CA PRO A 72 3.95 -18.20 -8.99
C PRO A 72 4.39 -18.09 -7.53
N ILE A 73 5.01 -19.13 -6.98
CA ILE A 73 5.51 -19.13 -5.60
C ILE A 73 6.57 -18.04 -5.36
N GLU A 74 7.39 -17.72 -6.37
CA GLU A 74 8.43 -16.69 -6.25
C GLU A 74 7.83 -15.28 -6.16
N VAL A 75 6.68 -15.05 -6.81
CA VAL A 75 5.90 -13.81 -6.66
C VAL A 75 5.25 -13.77 -5.28
N TYR A 76 4.62 -14.87 -4.87
CA TYR A 76 3.95 -14.97 -3.59
C TYR A 76 4.90 -14.75 -2.40
N GLU A 77 6.13 -15.28 -2.45
CA GLU A 77 7.17 -15.03 -1.44
C GLU A 77 7.46 -13.54 -1.27
N VAL A 78 7.59 -12.80 -2.37
CA VAL A 78 7.85 -11.36 -2.35
C VAL A 78 6.64 -10.58 -1.82
N VAL A 79 5.45 -10.87 -2.31
CA VAL A 79 4.22 -10.18 -1.90
C VAL A 79 3.90 -10.40 -0.42
N THR A 80 4.21 -11.59 0.13
CA THR A 80 3.99 -11.88 1.55
C THR A 80 5.08 -11.34 2.46
N PHE A 81 6.27 -11.13 1.94
CA PHE A 81 7.41 -10.62 2.71
C PHE A 81 7.37 -9.10 2.86
N TYR A 82 7.08 -8.38 1.80
CA TYR A 82 7.10 -6.92 1.80
C TYR A 82 5.74 -6.34 2.17
N THR A 83 5.68 -5.55 3.25
CA THR A 83 4.44 -5.01 3.83
C THR A 83 3.75 -3.95 2.95
N MET A 84 4.45 -3.36 1.98
CA MET A 84 3.85 -2.43 1.02
C MET A 84 2.94 -3.12 -0.01
N PHE A 85 3.01 -4.44 -0.17
CA PHE A 85 2.11 -5.18 -1.06
C PHE A 85 0.86 -5.64 -0.31
N ASN A 86 -0.29 -5.20 -0.79
CA ASN A 86 -1.59 -5.50 -0.21
C ASN A 86 -2.20 -6.74 -0.86
N GLN A 87 -2.61 -7.72 -0.05
CA GLN A 87 -3.21 -8.99 -0.52
C GLN A 87 -4.74 -9.02 -0.37
N ARG A 88 -5.34 -7.86 -0.09
CA ARG A 88 -6.79 -7.66 0.07
C ARG A 88 -7.15 -6.25 -0.39
N PRO A 89 -8.43 -6.00 -0.68
CA PRO A 89 -8.90 -4.63 -0.89
C PRO A 89 -8.53 -3.73 0.29
N VAL A 90 -8.01 -2.56 -0.01
CA VAL A 90 -7.59 -1.52 0.93
C VAL A 90 -8.31 -0.20 0.64
N GLY A 91 -8.21 0.76 1.54
CA GLY A 91 -8.70 2.11 1.29
C GLY A 91 -7.91 2.81 0.19
N LYS A 92 -8.57 3.62 -0.65
CA LYS A 92 -7.91 4.43 -1.68
C LYS A 92 -6.79 5.29 -1.08
N TYR A 93 -7.06 5.93 0.06
CA TYR A 93 -6.11 6.72 0.82
C TYR A 93 -5.67 5.95 2.05
N MET A 94 -4.46 5.40 2.00
CA MET A 94 -3.88 4.66 3.12
C MET A 94 -3.05 5.61 3.97
N PHE A 95 -3.48 5.84 5.21
CA PHE A 95 -2.78 6.64 6.19
C PHE A 95 -1.82 5.75 6.97
N GLU A 96 -0.54 5.77 6.62
CA GLU A 96 0.49 4.88 7.13
C GLU A 96 1.35 5.59 8.18
N PHE A 97 0.92 5.51 9.44
CA PHE A 97 1.59 6.16 10.56
C PHE A 97 2.86 5.42 10.99
N CYS A 98 3.97 6.15 11.06
CA CYS A 98 5.24 5.60 11.56
C CYS A 98 5.16 5.32 13.06
N GLN A 99 5.29 4.03 13.46
CA GLN A 99 5.19 3.59 14.86
C GLN A 99 6.55 3.28 15.49
N THR A 100 7.57 4.10 15.24
CA THR A 100 8.89 3.93 15.85
C THR A 100 9.24 5.06 16.82
N SER A 101 10.25 4.85 17.64
CA SER A 101 10.52 5.64 18.84
C SER A 101 10.37 7.15 18.71
N PRO A 102 10.96 7.86 17.72
CA PRO A 102 10.79 9.31 17.63
C PRO A 102 9.34 9.73 17.37
N CYS A 103 8.59 9.01 16.53
CA CYS A 103 7.19 9.32 16.26
C CYS A 103 6.30 8.99 17.47
N CYS A 104 6.52 7.87 18.16
CA CYS A 104 5.80 7.52 19.39
C CYS A 104 6.06 8.55 20.51
N LEU A 105 7.30 8.98 20.70
CA LEU A 105 7.62 10.03 21.68
C LEU A 105 6.97 11.38 21.35
N ASN A 106 6.68 11.64 20.09
CA ASN A 106 5.97 12.83 19.61
C ASN A 106 4.45 12.60 19.47
N GLY A 107 3.90 11.51 20.02
CA GLY A 107 2.46 11.31 20.19
C GLY A 107 1.74 10.78 18.93
N VAL A 108 2.42 10.10 18.01
CA VAL A 108 1.80 9.54 16.79
C VAL A 108 0.66 8.56 17.09
N GLU A 109 0.74 7.80 18.21
CA GLU A 109 -0.30 6.86 18.60
C GLU A 109 -1.63 7.57 18.86
N ASN A 110 -1.60 8.71 19.60
CA ASN A 110 -2.79 9.52 19.85
C ASN A 110 -3.38 10.09 18.54
N LEU A 111 -2.53 10.49 17.60
CA LEU A 111 -2.96 11.00 16.29
C LEU A 111 -3.58 9.89 15.43
N MET A 112 -3.05 8.68 15.52
CA MET A 112 -3.61 7.51 14.84
C MET A 112 -4.99 7.15 15.41
N ASP A 113 -5.13 7.12 16.74
CA ASP A 113 -6.41 6.88 17.43
C ASP A 113 -7.41 7.97 17.06
N TYR A 114 -7.04 9.25 17.13
CA TYR A 114 -7.84 10.37 16.67
C TYR A 114 -8.34 10.20 15.25
N THR A 115 -7.46 9.77 14.34
CA THR A 115 -7.80 9.54 12.93
C THR A 115 -8.80 8.41 12.78
N CYS A 116 -8.60 7.31 13.49
CA CYS A 116 -9.51 6.16 13.51
C CYS A 116 -10.91 6.57 14.01
N ASP A 117 -10.99 7.30 15.11
CA ASP A 117 -12.25 7.78 15.68
C ASP A 117 -12.96 8.71 14.70
N LYS A 118 -12.24 9.62 14.06
CA LYS A 118 -12.80 10.56 13.09
C LYS A 118 -13.34 9.91 11.83
N LEU A 119 -12.68 8.85 11.37
CA LEU A 119 -13.09 8.07 10.19
C LEU A 119 -14.09 6.96 10.53
N GLY A 120 -14.29 6.66 11.81
CA GLY A 120 -15.16 5.58 12.27
C GLY A 120 -14.66 4.18 11.92
N VAL A 121 -13.34 3.96 11.93
CA VAL A 121 -12.70 2.70 11.55
C VAL A 121 -11.75 2.21 12.64
N LYS A 122 -11.36 0.95 12.56
CA LYS A 122 -10.23 0.41 13.32
C LYS A 122 -8.99 0.37 12.46
N VAL A 123 -7.84 0.33 13.12
CA VAL A 123 -6.54 0.12 12.44
C VAL A 123 -6.60 -1.13 11.58
N GLY A 124 -6.26 -1.01 10.30
CA GLY A 124 -6.27 -2.09 9.32
C GLY A 124 -7.63 -2.41 8.71
N GLU A 125 -8.67 -1.60 8.98
CA GLU A 125 -9.99 -1.74 8.37
C GLU A 125 -10.27 -0.53 7.47
N PRO A 126 -10.68 -0.74 6.19
CA PRO A 126 -11.09 0.36 5.32
C PRO A 126 -12.45 0.93 5.76
N THR A 127 -12.69 2.20 5.46
CA THR A 127 -14.03 2.82 5.59
C THR A 127 -15.04 2.11 4.72
N ALA A 128 -16.33 2.19 5.07
CA ALA A 128 -17.40 1.50 4.34
C ALA A 128 -17.53 1.95 2.86
N ASP A 129 -17.09 3.18 2.56
CA ASP A 129 -17.02 3.74 1.20
C ASP A 129 -15.72 3.35 0.46
N GLY A 130 -14.81 2.61 1.12
CA GLY A 130 -13.50 2.21 0.56
C GLY A 130 -12.53 3.37 0.36
N LEU A 131 -12.81 4.56 0.92
CA LEU A 131 -12.01 5.74 0.67
C LEU A 131 -10.74 5.79 1.54
N PHE A 132 -10.85 5.44 2.82
CA PHE A 132 -9.73 5.54 3.76
C PHE A 132 -9.41 4.21 4.43
N GLU A 133 -8.15 4.04 4.77
CA GLU A 133 -7.67 3.02 5.71
C GLU A 133 -6.56 3.62 6.58
N VAL A 134 -6.53 3.27 7.86
CA VAL A 134 -5.48 3.69 8.80
C VAL A 134 -4.67 2.48 9.20
N ARG A 135 -3.35 2.57 9.11
CA ARG A 135 -2.45 1.52 9.60
C ARG A 135 -1.16 2.08 10.21
N GLY A 136 -0.60 1.34 11.15
CA GLY A 136 0.75 1.59 11.64
C GLY A 136 1.77 0.91 10.74
N VAL A 137 2.89 1.57 10.48
CA VAL A 137 4.01 1.03 9.71
C VAL A 137 5.32 1.19 10.47
N GLU A 138 6.34 0.46 10.02
CA GLU A 138 7.70 0.58 10.53
C GLU A 138 8.32 1.95 10.22
N CYS A 139 9.58 2.13 10.62
CA CYS A 139 10.28 3.40 10.48
C CYS A 139 10.32 3.90 9.02
N LEU A 140 9.81 5.11 8.80
CA LEU A 140 9.83 5.79 7.52
C LEU A 140 11.12 6.61 7.27
N GLY A 141 12.08 6.58 8.20
CA GLY A 141 13.41 7.19 8.03
C GLY A 141 13.47 8.72 8.18
N ALA A 142 12.38 9.39 8.55
CA ALA A 142 12.28 10.86 8.63
C ALA A 142 12.08 11.38 10.05
N CYS A 143 12.89 10.90 11.01
CA CYS A 143 12.74 11.15 12.44
C CYS A 143 12.80 12.64 12.84
N GLY A 144 13.50 13.49 12.06
CA GLY A 144 13.55 14.93 12.30
C GLY A 144 12.23 15.66 12.03
N TYR A 145 11.25 14.98 11.42
CA TYR A 145 9.95 15.52 11.02
C TYR A 145 8.77 14.85 11.75
N ALA A 146 9.08 14.16 12.86
CA ALA A 146 8.10 13.45 13.68
C ALA A 146 7.10 14.44 14.36
N PRO A 147 5.85 14.02 14.62
CA PRO A 147 5.24 12.78 14.17
C PRO A 147 4.85 12.83 12.70
N MET A 148 4.87 11.70 12.02
CA MET A 148 4.65 11.67 10.58
C MET A 148 3.92 10.41 10.11
N MET A 149 3.35 10.50 8.90
CA MET A 149 2.79 9.37 8.15
C MET A 149 3.19 9.45 6.67
N GLN A 150 3.05 8.33 5.97
CA GLN A 150 3.10 8.27 4.53
C GLN A 150 1.68 8.21 3.97
N LEU A 151 1.45 8.85 2.83
CA LEU A 151 0.22 8.81 2.06
C LEU A 151 0.56 8.72 0.57
N GLY A 152 0.43 7.53 0.00
CA GLY A 152 1.00 7.22 -1.31
C GLY A 152 2.53 7.36 -1.29
N ASP A 153 3.09 8.07 -2.26
CA ASP A 153 4.54 8.29 -2.36
C ASP A 153 5.04 9.48 -1.49
N PHE A 154 4.13 10.16 -0.76
CA PHE A 154 4.45 11.40 -0.08
C PHE A 154 4.41 11.30 1.44
N TYR A 155 5.40 11.90 2.10
CA TYR A 155 5.39 12.09 3.55
C TYR A 155 4.52 13.26 3.96
N LYS A 156 3.80 13.08 5.08
CA LYS A 156 3.06 14.12 5.80
C LYS A 156 3.71 14.28 7.17
N GLU A 157 4.37 15.39 7.34
CA GLU A 157 5.31 15.67 8.42
C GLU A 157 4.74 16.61 9.48
N HIS A 158 5.32 16.57 10.71
CA HIS A 158 4.89 17.41 11.83
C HIS A 158 3.37 17.37 12.00
N LEU A 159 2.81 16.17 12.09
CA LEU A 159 1.37 15.96 12.16
C LEU A 159 0.77 16.58 13.42
N THR A 160 -0.39 17.17 13.24
CA THR A 160 -1.32 17.60 14.29
C THR A 160 -2.73 17.17 13.93
N GLU A 161 -3.67 17.23 14.85
CA GLU A 161 -5.09 16.93 14.58
C GLU A 161 -5.64 17.81 13.45
N GLU A 162 -5.31 19.12 13.46
CA GLU A 162 -5.76 20.05 12.42
C GLU A 162 -5.19 19.70 11.04
N LYS A 163 -3.91 19.27 10.97
CA LYS A 163 -3.32 18.81 9.70
C LYS A 163 -3.99 17.55 9.20
N ILE A 164 -4.30 16.60 10.07
CA ILE A 164 -5.03 15.38 9.73
C ILE A 164 -6.41 15.73 9.18
N ASP A 165 -7.13 16.64 9.81
CA ASP A 165 -8.43 17.12 9.36
C ASP A 165 -8.37 17.74 7.96
N GLN A 166 -7.35 18.56 7.71
CA GLN A 166 -7.12 19.14 6.40
C GLN A 166 -6.82 18.07 5.35
N ILE A 167 -5.95 17.11 5.67
CA ILE A 167 -5.61 16.01 4.76
C ILE A 167 -6.85 15.17 4.44
N ILE A 168 -7.68 14.83 5.43
CA ILE A 168 -8.94 14.10 5.21
C ILE A 168 -9.87 14.87 4.26
N THR A 169 -9.98 16.20 4.46
CA THR A 169 -10.80 17.06 3.61
C THR A 169 -10.26 17.08 2.18
N ASP A 170 -8.95 17.27 2.02
CA ASP A 170 -8.30 17.30 0.69
C ASP A 170 -8.39 15.95 -0.03
N CYS A 171 -8.34 14.83 0.70
CA CYS A 171 -8.60 13.51 0.14
C CYS A 171 -10.05 13.38 -0.38
N ARG A 172 -11.03 13.81 0.40
CA ARG A 172 -12.45 13.79 -0.01
C ARG A 172 -12.73 14.66 -1.22
N ASP A 173 -12.04 15.77 -1.33
CA ASP A 173 -12.11 16.70 -2.46
C ASP A 173 -11.27 16.22 -3.67
N ASN A 174 -10.62 15.06 -3.59
CA ASN A 174 -9.69 14.52 -4.59
C ASN A 174 -8.55 15.49 -4.99
N LYS A 175 -8.06 16.28 -4.03
CA LYS A 175 -6.94 17.20 -4.22
C LYS A 175 -5.57 16.55 -3.98
N ILE A 176 -5.54 15.38 -3.33
CA ILE A 176 -4.31 14.66 -3.01
C ILE A 176 -3.90 13.78 -4.18
N ILE A 177 -2.68 13.99 -4.63
CA ILE A 177 -1.98 13.10 -5.58
C ILE A 177 -1.30 12.02 -4.74
N LEU A 178 -1.50 10.75 -5.09
CA LEU A 178 -0.93 9.61 -4.37
C LEU A 178 0.42 9.17 -4.94
N HIS A 179 0.61 9.32 -6.26
CA HIS A 179 1.80 8.85 -6.96
C HIS A 179 2.39 9.98 -7.82
N ASP A 180 3.71 10.12 -7.76
CA ASP A 180 4.47 11.02 -8.64
C ASP A 180 4.83 10.22 -9.91
N LYS A 181 4.00 10.41 -10.98
CA LYS A 181 4.15 9.70 -12.27
C LYS A 181 4.78 10.59 -13.32
#